data_8b3ca99a9eaccdd91108b07fa1e5da39
#
_entry.id   8b3ca99a9eaccdd91108b07fa1e5da39
#
_cell.length_a   1.000
_cell.length_b   1.000
_cell.length_c   1.000
_cell.angle_alpha   90.00
_cell.angle_beta   90.00
_cell.angle_gamma   90.00
#
_symmetry.space_group_name_H-M   'P 1'
#
loop_
_entity.id
_entity.type
_entity.pdbx_description
1 polymer ?
#
loop_
_entity_poly.entity_id
_entity_poly.type
_entity_poly.pdbx_seq_one_letter_code
_entity_poly.pdbx_strand_id
1 'polypeptide(L)'
;MPGAAGDFDALEAIFAPEVEWRWFEPVDWDCHNRDDVMRTLRQRHAAGFAEGRLNFQDAGPDVVVVTAHPSEIGGPEWPDETSTVIRFHEGKVVSMLDYRTEAEALAAAK
;
A
#
# COMPACT_ATOMS: atom_id res chain seq x y z
N MET A 1 18.50 5.49 -11.07
CA MET A 1 18.52 4.63 -9.92
C MET A 1 17.32 3.73 -9.85
N PRO A 2 17.53 2.45 -9.73
CA PRO A 2 16.40 1.58 -9.50
C PRO A 2 15.81 1.93 -8.15
N GLY A 3 14.56 1.89 -8.05
CA GLY A 3 13.96 2.20 -6.81
C GLY A 3 12.48 2.40 -6.94
N ALA A 4 11.91 2.96 -5.88
CA ALA A 4 10.48 3.13 -5.80
C ALA A 4 9.91 3.88 -7.00
N ALA A 5 10.69 4.78 -7.59
CA ALA A 5 10.18 5.66 -8.64
C ALA A 5 9.91 4.99 -9.98
N GLY A 6 10.41 3.78 -10.21
CA GLY A 6 10.17 3.17 -11.51
C GLY A 6 10.58 1.72 -11.64
N ASP A 7 11.10 1.12 -10.56
CA ASP A 7 11.55 -0.26 -10.60
C ASP A 7 10.40 -1.20 -10.25
N PHE A 8 9.49 -1.39 -11.20
CA PHE A 8 8.34 -2.27 -11.01
C PHE A 8 8.72 -3.75 -10.94
N ASP A 9 9.83 -4.14 -11.56
CA ASP A 9 10.29 -5.52 -11.49
C ASP A 9 10.71 -5.87 -10.06
N ALA A 10 11.42 -4.97 -9.39
CA ALA A 10 11.82 -5.18 -8.00
C ALA A 10 10.59 -5.19 -7.08
N LEU A 11 9.62 -4.30 -7.31
CA LEU A 11 8.37 -4.29 -6.54
C LEU A 11 7.60 -5.58 -6.74
N GLU A 12 7.47 -6.04 -7.98
CA GLU A 12 6.76 -7.28 -8.26
C GLU A 12 7.39 -8.46 -7.52
N ALA A 13 8.70 -8.47 -7.40
CA ALA A 13 9.42 -9.58 -6.76
C ALA A 13 9.12 -9.70 -5.26
N ILE A 14 8.68 -8.62 -4.59
CA ILE A 14 8.38 -8.68 -3.15
C ILE A 14 6.94 -9.07 -2.86
N PHE A 15 6.09 -9.14 -3.87
CA PHE A 15 4.69 -9.55 -3.67
C PHE A 15 4.51 -11.03 -3.94
N ALA A 16 3.77 -11.71 -3.06
CA ALA A 16 3.35 -13.08 -3.32
C ALA A 16 2.36 -13.10 -4.48
N PRO A 17 2.29 -14.17 -5.28
CA PRO A 17 1.34 -14.24 -6.40
C PRO A 17 -0.12 -14.04 -5.99
N GLU A 18 -0.48 -14.47 -4.79
CA GLU A 18 -1.83 -14.39 -4.24
C GLU A 18 -2.06 -13.17 -3.36
N VAL A 19 -1.15 -12.18 -3.38
CA VAL A 19 -1.27 -10.98 -2.56
C VAL A 19 -2.59 -10.27 -2.80
N GLU A 20 -3.20 -9.77 -1.72
CA GLU A 20 -4.42 -8.97 -1.79
C GLU A 20 -4.11 -7.55 -1.32
N TRP A 21 -4.74 -6.58 -1.97
CA TRP A 21 -4.68 -5.18 -1.55
C TRP A 21 -6.10 -4.65 -1.54
N ARG A 22 -6.67 -4.48 -0.37
CA ARG A 22 -8.08 -4.16 -0.19
C ARG A 22 -8.26 -2.96 0.73
N TRP A 23 -9.40 -2.31 0.56
CA TRP A 23 -9.91 -1.31 1.50
C TRP A 23 -10.57 -2.06 2.67
N PHE A 24 -10.60 -1.46 3.85
CA PHE A 24 -11.18 -2.13 5.03
C PHE A 24 -12.65 -2.50 4.86
N GLU A 25 -13.34 -1.83 3.93
CA GLU A 25 -14.68 -2.23 3.49
C GLU A 25 -14.57 -2.69 2.02
N PRO A 26 -15.22 -3.79 1.62
CA PRO A 26 -15.10 -4.28 0.24
C PRO A 26 -15.50 -3.23 -0.79
N VAL A 27 -14.69 -3.07 -1.82
CA VAL A 27 -14.94 -2.16 -2.94
C VAL A 27 -14.56 -2.81 -4.26
N ASP A 28 -15.08 -2.28 -5.36
CA ASP A 28 -14.88 -2.88 -6.68
C ASP A 28 -13.42 -2.85 -7.15
N TRP A 29 -12.62 -1.92 -6.65
CA TRP A 29 -11.21 -1.79 -7.05
C TRP A 29 -10.24 -2.55 -6.15
N ASP A 30 -10.74 -3.39 -5.25
CA ASP A 30 -9.88 -4.26 -4.46
C ASP A 30 -9.04 -5.14 -5.37
N CYS A 31 -7.76 -5.31 -5.00
CA CYS A 31 -6.84 -6.15 -5.74
C CYS A 31 -6.82 -7.55 -5.14
N HIS A 32 -6.94 -8.58 -5.98
CA HIS A 32 -7.06 -9.97 -5.52
C HIS A 32 -5.86 -10.83 -5.88
N ASN A 33 -4.87 -10.26 -6.59
CA ASN A 33 -3.66 -10.98 -6.96
C ASN A 33 -2.55 -9.97 -7.28
N ARG A 34 -1.36 -10.49 -7.53
CA ARG A 34 -0.19 -9.65 -7.81
C ARG A 34 -0.37 -8.78 -9.07
N ASP A 35 -0.98 -9.32 -10.10
CA ASP A 35 -1.19 -8.55 -11.33
C ASP A 35 -2.08 -7.33 -11.10
N ASP A 36 -3.13 -7.49 -10.30
CA ASP A 36 -4.00 -6.37 -9.92
C ASP A 36 -3.24 -5.31 -9.15
N VAL A 37 -2.41 -5.73 -8.18
CA VAL A 37 -1.59 -4.83 -7.38
C VAL A 37 -0.62 -4.05 -8.26
N MET A 38 0.09 -4.74 -9.14
CA MET A 38 1.07 -4.09 -10.03
C MET A 38 0.40 -3.10 -10.97
N ARG A 39 -0.77 -3.43 -11.50
CA ARG A 39 -1.52 -2.51 -12.35
C ARG A 39 -1.87 -1.23 -11.59
N THR A 40 -2.35 -1.36 -10.36
CA THR A 40 -2.71 -0.22 -9.53
C THR A 40 -1.49 0.64 -9.21
N LEU A 41 -0.36 0.02 -8.88
CA LEU A 41 0.87 0.75 -8.59
C LEU A 41 1.37 1.54 -9.79
N ARG A 42 1.30 0.94 -10.98
CA ARG A 42 1.69 1.64 -12.21
C ARG A 42 0.79 2.83 -12.49
N GLN A 43 -0.51 2.68 -12.27
CA GLN A 43 -1.47 3.78 -12.43
C GLN A 43 -1.19 4.91 -11.45
N ARG A 44 -0.90 4.58 -10.20
CA ARG A 44 -0.59 5.59 -9.17
C ARG A 44 0.73 6.28 -9.45
N HIS A 45 1.72 5.55 -9.92
CA HIS A 45 3.00 6.15 -10.29
C HIS A 45 2.82 7.16 -11.43
N ALA A 46 2.05 6.81 -12.45
CA ALA A 46 1.77 7.70 -13.56
C ALA A 46 1.00 8.95 -13.11
N ALA A 47 0.23 8.85 -12.03
CA ALA A 47 -0.50 9.99 -11.46
C ALA A 47 0.33 10.81 -10.47
N GLY A 48 1.59 10.43 -10.22
CA GLY A 48 2.49 11.19 -9.34
C GLY A 48 2.49 10.76 -7.89
N PHE A 49 1.76 9.72 -7.51
CA PHE A 49 1.67 9.28 -6.12
C PHE A 49 2.98 8.75 -5.56
N ALA A 50 3.92 8.35 -6.42
CA ALA A 50 5.23 7.88 -5.97
C ALA A 50 6.06 8.99 -5.31
N GLU A 51 5.71 10.26 -5.52
CA GLU A 51 6.42 11.40 -4.95
C GLU A 51 5.85 11.82 -3.60
N GLY A 52 4.79 11.16 -3.16
CA GLY A 52 4.13 11.47 -1.90
C GLY A 52 4.95 11.06 -0.69
N ARG A 53 4.68 11.73 0.41
CA ARG A 53 5.30 11.44 1.69
C ARG A 53 4.71 10.16 2.29
N LEU A 54 5.58 9.25 2.76
CA LEU A 54 5.17 8.00 3.40
C LEU A 54 5.83 7.89 4.76
N ASN A 55 5.08 7.41 5.74
CA ASN A 55 5.59 7.08 7.07
C ASN A 55 5.46 5.57 7.28
N PHE A 56 6.52 4.95 7.78
CA PHE A 56 6.55 3.51 8.02
C PHE A 56 6.65 3.26 9.52
N GLN A 57 5.90 2.30 10.03
CA GLN A 57 5.92 1.94 11.44
C GLN A 57 5.84 0.43 11.58
N ASP A 58 6.79 -0.15 12.33
CA ASP A 58 6.74 -1.57 12.65
C ASP A 58 5.59 -1.82 13.63
N ALA A 59 4.77 -2.82 13.31
CA ALA A 59 3.60 -3.17 14.12
C ALA A 59 3.69 -4.59 14.69
N GLY A 60 4.81 -5.27 14.48
CA GLY A 60 5.07 -6.61 14.96
C GLY A 60 5.97 -7.38 14.01
N PRO A 61 6.28 -8.65 14.32
CA PRO A 61 7.01 -9.49 13.37
C PRO A 61 6.18 -9.63 12.10
N ASP A 62 6.77 -9.39 10.94
CA ASP A 62 6.10 -9.56 9.65
C ASP A 62 4.89 -8.64 9.42
N VAL A 63 4.77 -7.52 10.16
CA VAL A 63 3.70 -6.53 9.96
C VAL A 63 4.27 -5.12 9.99
N VAL A 64 3.94 -4.34 8.96
CA VAL A 64 4.34 -2.93 8.86
C VAL A 64 3.10 -2.10 8.53
N VAL A 65 2.97 -0.92 9.14
CA VAL A 65 1.92 0.04 8.81
C VAL A 65 2.55 1.19 8.03
N VAL A 66 2.00 1.48 6.86
CA VAL A 66 2.47 2.57 6.00
C VAL A 66 1.37 3.62 5.92
N THR A 67 1.69 4.86 6.29
CA THR A 67 0.74 5.97 6.22
C THR A 67 1.13 6.90 5.08
N ALA A 68 0.17 7.20 4.22
CA ALA A 68 0.31 8.12 3.11
C ALA A 68 -0.57 9.34 3.32
N HIS A 69 -0.29 10.40 2.57
CA HIS A 69 -1.05 11.64 2.63
C HIS A 69 -1.50 12.03 1.21
N PRO A 70 -2.54 11.37 0.67
CA PRO A 70 -2.93 11.57 -0.71
C PRO A 70 -3.30 13.00 -1.09
N SER A 71 -3.87 13.76 -0.16
CA SER A 71 -4.25 15.15 -0.43
C SER A 71 -3.06 16.05 -0.75
N GLU A 72 -1.86 15.69 -0.30
CA GLU A 72 -0.64 16.46 -0.59
C GLU A 72 -0.23 16.37 -2.06
N ILE A 73 -0.72 15.36 -2.76
CA ILE A 73 -0.43 15.14 -4.18
C ILE A 73 -1.64 15.49 -5.04
N GLY A 74 -2.81 14.95 -4.69
CA GLY A 74 -4.02 15.05 -5.49
C GLY A 74 -4.94 16.21 -5.15
N GLY A 75 -4.62 16.97 -4.12
CA GLY A 75 -5.41 18.12 -3.71
C GLY A 75 -6.49 17.79 -2.69
N PRO A 76 -7.30 18.80 -2.31
CA PRO A 76 -8.24 18.66 -1.18
C PRO A 76 -9.38 17.67 -1.40
N GLU A 77 -9.57 17.18 -2.61
CA GLU A 77 -10.58 16.16 -2.89
C GLU A 77 -10.13 14.77 -2.45
N TRP A 78 -8.85 14.61 -2.19
CA TRP A 78 -8.27 13.35 -1.75
C TRP A 78 -8.19 13.29 -0.23
N PRO A 79 -8.21 12.09 0.36
CA PRO A 79 -8.07 11.96 1.82
C PRO A 79 -6.76 12.59 2.32
N ASP A 80 -6.82 13.18 3.50
CA ASP A 80 -5.62 13.72 4.14
C ASP A 80 -4.67 12.63 4.59
N GLU A 81 -5.21 11.46 4.89
CA GLU A 81 -4.45 10.35 5.41
C GLU A 81 -5.08 9.03 4.98
N THR A 82 -4.25 8.07 4.62
CA THR A 82 -4.64 6.66 4.51
C THR A 82 -3.51 5.83 5.10
N SER A 83 -3.85 4.75 5.78
CA SER A 83 -2.86 3.85 6.36
C SER A 83 -3.11 2.43 5.90
N THR A 84 -2.04 1.73 5.56
CA THR A 84 -2.11 0.37 5.04
C THR A 84 -1.38 -0.57 5.98
N VAL A 85 -2.06 -1.64 6.39
CA VAL A 85 -1.43 -2.73 7.14
C VAL A 85 -0.85 -3.70 6.12
N ILE A 86 0.47 -3.82 6.11
CA ILE A 86 1.18 -4.71 5.19
C ILE A 86 1.66 -5.92 5.96
N ARG A 87 1.24 -7.11 5.56
CA ARG A 87 1.63 -8.36 6.18
C ARG A 87 2.53 -9.15 5.26
N PHE A 88 3.58 -9.73 5.83
CA PHE A 88 4.57 -10.52 5.13
C PHE A 88 4.47 -11.99 5.52
N HIS A 89 4.87 -12.86 4.61
CA HIS A 89 5.04 -14.28 4.87
C HIS A 89 6.25 -14.75 4.07
N GLU A 90 7.24 -15.31 4.75
CA GLU A 90 8.48 -15.79 4.10
C GLU A 90 9.15 -14.71 3.25
N GLY A 91 9.14 -13.48 3.74
CA GLY A 91 9.79 -12.35 3.06
C GLY A 91 8.99 -11.74 1.92
N LYS A 92 7.76 -12.20 1.69
CA LYS A 92 6.89 -11.67 0.63
C LYS A 92 5.65 -11.02 1.22
N VAL A 93 5.18 -9.97 0.56
CA VAL A 93 3.93 -9.31 0.95
C VAL A 93 2.77 -10.20 0.53
N VAL A 94 1.94 -10.60 1.48
CA VAL A 94 0.77 -11.44 1.23
C VAL A 94 -0.55 -10.69 1.36
N SER A 95 -0.55 -9.57 2.09
CA SER A 95 -1.78 -8.80 2.31
C SER A 95 -1.46 -7.34 2.56
N MET A 96 -2.24 -6.46 1.95
CA MET A 96 -2.26 -5.03 2.23
C MET A 96 -3.71 -4.63 2.44
N LEU A 97 -4.00 -4.04 3.58
CA LEU A 97 -5.37 -3.65 3.94
C LEU A 97 -5.36 -2.18 4.33
N ASP A 98 -6.09 -1.37 3.58
CA ASP A 98 -6.14 0.08 3.75
C ASP A 98 -7.20 0.49 4.77
N TYR A 99 -6.83 1.45 5.61
CA TYR A 99 -7.71 2.09 6.59
C TYR A 99 -7.66 3.61 6.40
N ARG A 100 -8.62 4.30 6.98
CA ARG A 100 -8.73 5.76 6.86
C ARG A 100 -7.69 6.50 7.67
N THR A 101 -7.24 5.95 8.80
CA THR A 101 -6.27 6.60 9.68
C THR A 101 -5.23 5.62 10.17
N GLU A 102 -4.08 6.17 10.58
CA GLU A 102 -3.03 5.37 11.19
C GLU A 102 -3.50 4.68 12.47
N ALA A 103 -4.31 5.38 13.27
CA ALA A 103 -4.84 4.81 14.51
C ALA A 103 -5.68 3.55 14.25
N GLU A 104 -6.53 3.59 13.22
CA GLU A 104 -7.33 2.43 12.84
C GLU A 104 -6.46 1.29 12.34
N ALA A 105 -5.45 1.60 11.51
CA ALA A 105 -4.54 0.60 10.98
C ALA A 105 -3.72 -0.07 12.09
N LEU A 106 -3.20 0.72 13.03
CA LEU A 106 -2.43 0.19 14.15
C LEU A 106 -3.28 -0.71 15.06
N ALA A 107 -4.54 -0.33 15.28
CA ALA A 107 -5.45 -1.15 16.07
C ALA A 107 -5.72 -2.50 15.38
N ALA A 108 -5.87 -2.48 14.06
CA ALA A 108 -6.10 -3.71 13.29
C ALA A 108 -4.88 -4.60 13.19
N ALA A 109 -3.68 -4.01 13.27
CA ALA A 109 -2.42 -4.76 13.15
C ALA A 109 -2.05 -5.56 14.41
N LYS A 110 -2.70 -5.28 15.53
CA LYS A 110 -2.41 -5.93 16.80
C LYS A 110 -3.00 -7.33 16.93
#